data_ac1923c7eb87b8226723dcbeb29232cc
#
_entry.id   ac1923c7eb87b8226723dcbeb29232cc
#
_cell.length_a   1.000
_cell.length_b   1.000
_cell.length_c   1.000
_cell.angle_alpha   90.00
_cell.angle_beta   90.00
_cell.angle_gamma   90.00
#
_symmetry.space_group_name_H-M   'P 1'
#
loop_
_entity.id
_entity.type
_entity.pdbx_description
1 polymer ?
#
loop_
_entity_poly.entity_id
_entity_poly.type
_entity_poly.pdbx_seq_one_letter_code
_entity_poly.pdbx_strand_id
1 'polypeptide(L)'
;MPDLSALRRSVDARLPRFLAELETMVNIDCGSYTPDGVNRIADLVAAELRALGASVNRHPHRPSDGGAQLGDVVIGRLPGEGARILLIGHMDTVFEAGTAAERPFRIEGDRAFGPGVTDMKAGLLAGLHAVGALHEADSRPSITFVANPDEEIGSPFSTAFIRELAPQHDAVLVLECARANGDIVSARKGIADYHLSITGRAAHAGVEPEKGRSAIVEAANLVLALHALNGRWPTVTVNAGVIRGGTRPNVVAEHCELQVDLRASTREAFDAAAAEVARIAASPTVQDVRTELHAIASHPPMEKTDAAAGLVSLAVEIAGEIGFELHDAATGGASDANTTAALGLPTIDGLGPVGGDDHSVDEWLDVTSIAPRTTLLAALIGRISRS
;
A
#
# COMPACT_ATOMS: atom_id res chain seq x y z
N MET A 1 9.93 -30.29 -6.96
CA MET A 1 9.58 -28.90 -7.33
C MET A 1 8.63 -28.97 -8.49
N PRO A 2 7.59 -28.16 -8.57
CA PRO A 2 6.84 -28.09 -9.81
C PRO A 2 7.80 -27.73 -10.95
N ASP A 3 7.68 -28.43 -12.08
CA ASP A 3 8.48 -28.12 -13.26
C ASP A 3 8.16 -26.71 -13.73
N LEU A 4 9.19 -25.84 -13.81
CA LEU A 4 9.03 -24.45 -14.24
C LEU A 4 8.38 -24.35 -15.62
N SER A 5 8.71 -25.31 -16.52
CA SER A 5 8.09 -25.39 -17.83
C SER A 5 6.61 -25.74 -17.77
N ALA A 6 6.20 -26.56 -16.79
CA ALA A 6 4.79 -26.88 -16.57
C ALA A 6 4.02 -25.67 -16.01
N LEU A 7 4.61 -24.94 -15.05
CA LEU A 7 4.02 -23.71 -14.53
C LEU A 7 3.84 -22.68 -15.65
N ARG A 8 4.87 -22.47 -16.48
CA ARG A 8 4.81 -21.53 -17.60
C ARG A 8 3.70 -21.89 -18.59
N ARG A 9 3.61 -23.18 -19.01
CA ARG A 9 2.52 -23.62 -19.89
C ARG A 9 1.15 -23.41 -19.29
N SER A 10 0.98 -23.66 -17.99
CA SER A 10 -0.29 -23.42 -17.29
C SER A 10 -0.64 -21.92 -17.27
N VAL A 11 0.31 -21.07 -16.94
CA VAL A 11 0.11 -19.61 -16.93
C VAL A 11 -0.19 -19.08 -18.33
N ASP A 12 0.56 -19.51 -19.35
CA ASP A 12 0.32 -19.10 -20.75
C ASP A 12 -1.10 -19.50 -21.22
N ALA A 13 -1.55 -20.70 -20.85
CA ALA A 13 -2.91 -21.15 -21.17
C ALA A 13 -4.01 -20.35 -20.45
N ARG A 14 -3.70 -19.76 -19.30
CA ARG A 14 -4.61 -18.93 -18.52
C ARG A 14 -4.66 -17.46 -18.97
N LEU A 15 -3.71 -16.99 -19.77
CA LEU A 15 -3.59 -15.57 -20.15
C LEU A 15 -4.87 -14.99 -20.79
N PRO A 16 -5.58 -15.68 -21.71
CA PRO A 16 -6.83 -15.15 -22.26
C PRO A 16 -7.91 -14.94 -21.18
N ARG A 17 -8.01 -15.86 -20.20
CA ARG A 17 -8.92 -15.74 -19.06
C ARG A 17 -8.50 -14.59 -18.16
N PHE A 18 -7.20 -14.46 -17.85
CA PHE A 18 -6.65 -13.36 -17.07
C PHE A 18 -7.06 -11.99 -17.65
N LEU A 19 -6.91 -11.80 -18.96
CA LEU A 19 -7.25 -10.54 -19.63
C LEU A 19 -8.76 -10.24 -19.57
N ALA A 20 -9.61 -11.24 -19.74
CA ALA A 20 -11.05 -11.07 -19.61
C ALA A 20 -11.51 -10.73 -18.18
N GLU A 21 -10.87 -11.33 -17.19
CA GLU A 21 -11.11 -11.04 -15.77
C GLU A 21 -10.59 -9.64 -15.41
N LEU A 22 -9.42 -9.24 -15.94
CA LEU A 22 -8.86 -7.91 -15.75
C LEU A 22 -9.79 -6.84 -16.36
N GLU A 23 -10.26 -7.03 -17.59
CA GLU A 23 -11.25 -6.16 -18.21
C GLU A 23 -12.51 -6.01 -17.34
N THR A 24 -12.99 -7.13 -16.80
CA THR A 24 -14.15 -7.12 -15.89
C THR A 24 -13.88 -6.28 -14.64
N MET A 25 -12.73 -6.48 -13.99
CA MET A 25 -12.37 -5.76 -12.77
C MET A 25 -12.10 -4.28 -13.03
N VAL A 26 -11.39 -3.95 -14.12
CA VAL A 26 -11.03 -2.55 -14.44
C VAL A 26 -12.29 -1.72 -14.75
N ASN A 27 -13.31 -2.32 -15.35
CA ASN A 27 -14.59 -1.67 -15.64
C ASN A 27 -15.53 -1.57 -14.41
N ILE A 28 -15.04 -1.85 -13.21
CA ILE A 28 -15.75 -1.63 -11.94
C ILE A 28 -15.08 -0.45 -11.21
N ASP A 29 -15.85 0.60 -10.94
CA ASP A 29 -15.43 1.66 -10.03
C ASP A 29 -15.31 1.12 -8.62
N CYS A 30 -14.11 1.15 -8.05
CA CYS A 30 -13.80 0.57 -6.73
C CYS A 30 -12.87 1.46 -5.90
N GLY A 31 -13.04 2.79 -5.96
CA GLY A 31 -12.35 3.68 -5.03
C GLY A 31 -12.62 3.26 -3.58
N SER A 32 -11.68 3.51 -2.66
CA SER A 32 -11.79 3.07 -1.25
C SER A 32 -13.13 3.46 -0.59
N TYR A 33 -13.70 4.62 -1.00
CA TYR A 33 -15.01 5.11 -0.54
C TYR A 33 -16.17 4.72 -1.47
N THR A 34 -15.96 3.74 -2.36
CA THR A 34 -17.00 3.16 -3.23
C THR A 34 -17.24 1.69 -2.83
N PRO A 35 -17.80 1.42 -1.64
CA PRO A 35 -17.87 0.07 -1.05
C PRO A 35 -18.60 -0.94 -1.92
N ASP A 36 -19.63 -0.53 -2.67
CA ASP A 36 -20.38 -1.42 -3.56
C ASP A 36 -19.48 -1.96 -4.69
N GLY A 37 -18.61 -1.12 -5.24
CA GLY A 37 -17.66 -1.52 -6.27
C GLY A 37 -16.56 -2.40 -5.71
N VAL A 38 -15.95 -2.02 -4.58
CA VAL A 38 -14.95 -2.84 -3.88
C VAL A 38 -15.54 -4.21 -3.54
N ASN A 39 -16.79 -4.26 -3.07
CA ASN A 39 -17.48 -5.51 -2.74
C ASN A 39 -17.78 -6.38 -3.97
N ARG A 40 -17.98 -5.79 -5.16
CA ARG A 40 -18.07 -6.56 -6.42
C ARG A 40 -16.72 -7.20 -6.77
N ILE A 41 -15.60 -6.51 -6.59
CA ILE A 41 -14.27 -7.12 -6.72
C ILE A 41 -14.07 -8.23 -5.68
N ALA A 42 -14.49 -8.00 -4.43
CA ALA A 42 -14.45 -9.00 -3.37
C ALA A 42 -15.25 -10.27 -3.72
N ASP A 43 -16.39 -10.14 -4.39
CA ASP A 43 -17.18 -11.29 -4.87
C ASP A 43 -16.42 -12.11 -5.91
N LEU A 44 -15.74 -11.45 -6.87
CA LEU A 44 -14.93 -12.12 -7.90
C LEU A 44 -13.73 -12.85 -7.27
N VAL A 45 -12.98 -12.17 -6.38
CA VAL A 45 -11.84 -12.76 -5.67
C VAL A 45 -12.29 -13.95 -4.81
N ALA A 46 -13.38 -13.79 -4.06
CA ALA A 46 -13.91 -14.87 -3.21
C ALA A 46 -14.40 -16.08 -4.02
N ALA A 47 -15.01 -15.85 -5.18
CA ALA A 47 -15.45 -16.91 -6.07
C ALA A 47 -14.25 -17.70 -6.61
N GLU A 48 -13.22 -17.04 -7.09
CA GLU A 48 -12.00 -17.68 -7.59
C GLU A 48 -11.26 -18.44 -6.49
N LEU A 49 -11.09 -17.86 -5.30
CA LEU A 49 -10.49 -18.55 -4.16
C LEU A 49 -11.25 -19.83 -3.79
N ARG A 50 -12.60 -19.81 -3.81
CA ARG A 50 -13.40 -21.02 -3.58
C ARG A 50 -13.21 -22.04 -4.69
N ALA A 51 -13.14 -21.61 -5.95
CA ALA A 51 -12.88 -22.51 -7.09
C ALA A 51 -11.51 -23.17 -6.98
N LEU A 52 -10.53 -22.48 -6.40
CA LEU A 52 -9.22 -23.03 -6.04
C LEU A 52 -9.23 -23.91 -4.78
N GLY A 53 -10.36 -24.11 -4.14
CA GLY A 53 -10.49 -24.96 -2.95
C GLY A 53 -10.19 -24.26 -1.61
N ALA A 54 -10.11 -22.93 -1.59
CA ALA A 54 -9.92 -22.22 -0.35
C ALA A 54 -11.18 -22.20 0.54
N SER A 55 -10.98 -22.26 1.85
CA SER A 55 -11.99 -21.79 2.79
C SER A 55 -11.95 -20.25 2.81
N VAL A 56 -13.07 -19.61 2.48
CA VAL A 56 -13.13 -18.16 2.32
C VAL A 56 -14.00 -17.55 3.40
N ASN A 57 -13.42 -16.63 4.15
CA ASN A 57 -14.10 -15.75 5.11
C ASN A 57 -14.18 -14.34 4.55
N ARG A 58 -15.32 -13.69 4.73
CA ARG A 58 -15.53 -12.31 4.39
C ARG A 58 -15.85 -11.52 5.66
N HIS A 59 -15.16 -10.41 5.87
CA HIS A 59 -15.29 -9.57 7.05
C HIS A 59 -15.85 -8.22 6.64
N PRO A 60 -17.16 -7.97 6.88
CA PRO A 60 -17.77 -6.71 6.51
C PRO A 60 -17.25 -5.57 7.38
N HIS A 61 -16.94 -4.44 6.74
CA HIS A 61 -16.63 -3.21 7.45
C HIS A 61 -17.88 -2.69 8.17
N ARG A 62 -17.71 -2.28 9.41
CA ARG A 62 -18.74 -1.62 10.22
C ARG A 62 -18.16 -0.31 10.72
N PRO A 63 -18.51 0.82 10.08
CA PRO A 63 -17.97 2.10 10.49
C PRO A 63 -18.40 2.44 11.92
N SER A 64 -17.53 3.14 12.65
CA SER A 64 -17.91 3.85 13.85
C SER A 64 -18.90 4.98 13.52
N ASP A 65 -19.62 5.48 14.52
CA ASP A 65 -20.62 6.55 14.34
C ASP A 65 -20.07 7.73 13.51
N GLY A 66 -20.71 7.96 12.34
CA GLY A 66 -20.33 9.01 11.41
C GLY A 66 -19.14 8.71 10.49
N GLY A 67 -18.52 7.54 10.57
CA GLY A 67 -17.43 7.11 9.69
C GLY A 67 -17.92 6.71 8.30
N ALA A 68 -17.03 6.79 7.30
CA ALA A 68 -17.30 6.32 5.95
C ALA A 68 -17.41 4.78 5.93
N GLN A 69 -18.32 4.26 5.11
CA GLN A 69 -18.41 2.82 4.83
C GLN A 69 -17.30 2.43 3.85
N LEU A 70 -16.54 1.39 4.19
CA LEU A 70 -15.55 0.75 3.31
C LEU A 70 -16.07 -0.60 2.81
N GLY A 71 -15.34 -1.19 1.86
CA GLY A 71 -15.59 -2.56 1.40
C GLY A 71 -15.23 -3.60 2.47
N ASP A 72 -15.46 -4.87 2.15
CA ASP A 72 -15.19 -6.01 3.03
C ASP A 72 -13.78 -6.55 2.80
N VAL A 73 -13.12 -7.04 3.86
CA VAL A 73 -11.89 -7.85 3.73
C VAL A 73 -12.24 -9.27 3.34
N VAL A 74 -11.54 -9.84 2.36
CA VAL A 74 -11.65 -11.25 1.97
C VAL A 74 -10.40 -12.00 2.40
N ILE A 75 -10.58 -13.11 3.14
CA ILE A 75 -9.48 -13.98 3.57
C ILE A 75 -9.77 -15.40 3.07
N GLY A 76 -8.92 -15.88 2.15
CA GLY A 76 -8.95 -17.26 1.65
C GLY A 76 -7.82 -18.06 2.25
N ARG A 77 -8.12 -19.26 2.78
CA ARG A 77 -7.11 -20.18 3.30
C ARG A 77 -7.11 -21.46 2.48
N LEU A 78 -5.97 -21.73 1.85
CA LEU A 78 -5.70 -22.96 1.10
C LEU A 78 -4.80 -23.83 1.97
N PRO A 79 -5.30 -24.94 2.51
CA PRO A 79 -4.47 -25.86 3.28
C PRO A 79 -3.46 -26.54 2.35
N GLY A 80 -2.25 -26.73 2.83
CA GLY A 80 -1.16 -27.31 2.05
C GLY A 80 -0.01 -27.75 2.93
N GLU A 81 1.11 -28.04 2.29
CA GLU A 81 2.33 -28.53 2.95
C GLU A 81 3.43 -27.45 2.94
N GLY A 82 4.38 -27.60 3.84
CA GLY A 82 5.60 -26.79 3.93
C GLY A 82 5.38 -25.42 4.56
N ALA A 83 6.23 -24.48 4.17
CA ALA A 83 6.18 -23.11 4.71
C ALA A 83 4.84 -22.42 4.38
N ARG A 84 4.33 -21.69 5.35
CA ARG A 84 3.06 -20.95 5.26
C ARG A 84 3.31 -19.59 4.62
N ILE A 85 2.61 -19.32 3.55
CA ILE A 85 2.81 -18.10 2.75
C ILE A 85 1.58 -17.22 2.86
N LEU A 86 1.80 -15.94 3.17
CA LEU A 86 0.76 -14.91 3.14
C LEU A 86 0.87 -14.13 1.84
N LEU A 87 -0.18 -14.15 1.02
CA LEU A 87 -0.35 -13.28 -0.15
C LEU A 87 -1.25 -12.13 0.25
N ILE A 88 -0.85 -10.90 -0.06
CA ILE A 88 -1.64 -9.69 0.23
C ILE A 88 -1.79 -8.87 -1.04
N GLY A 89 -3.02 -8.43 -1.30
CA GLY A 89 -3.31 -7.47 -2.35
C GLY A 89 -4.58 -6.70 -2.05
N HIS A 90 -4.71 -5.49 -2.60
CA HIS A 90 -5.88 -4.65 -2.37
C HIS A 90 -6.85 -4.65 -3.55
N MET A 91 -8.11 -4.32 -3.25
CA MET A 91 -9.22 -4.31 -4.20
C MET A 91 -9.68 -2.90 -4.55
N ASP A 92 -9.31 -1.93 -3.73
CA ASP A 92 -9.64 -0.53 -3.92
C ASP A 92 -8.69 0.17 -4.90
N THR A 93 -9.01 1.39 -5.25
CA THR A 93 -8.21 2.31 -6.07
C THR A 93 -8.38 3.73 -5.57
N VAL A 94 -7.50 4.65 -5.98
CA VAL A 94 -7.63 6.10 -5.69
C VAL A 94 -8.75 6.78 -6.49
N PHE A 95 -9.33 6.12 -7.47
CA PHE A 95 -10.23 6.75 -8.44
C PHE A 95 -11.67 6.84 -7.94
N GLU A 96 -12.31 7.97 -8.25
CA GLU A 96 -13.71 8.22 -7.90
C GLU A 96 -14.70 7.42 -8.77
N ALA A 97 -15.92 7.27 -8.27
CA ALA A 97 -17.00 6.63 -9.01
C ALA A 97 -17.30 7.39 -10.33
N GLY A 98 -17.49 6.63 -11.41
CA GLY A 98 -17.67 7.15 -12.77
C GLY A 98 -16.40 7.06 -13.62
N THR A 99 -15.23 6.91 -13.01
CA THR A 99 -13.96 6.87 -13.73
C THR A 99 -13.86 5.69 -14.70
N ALA A 100 -14.39 4.52 -14.34
CA ALA A 100 -14.39 3.35 -15.23
C ALA A 100 -15.25 3.56 -16.49
N ALA A 101 -16.32 4.34 -16.39
CA ALA A 101 -17.13 4.70 -17.57
C ALA A 101 -16.43 5.73 -18.47
N GLU A 102 -15.66 6.65 -17.90
CA GLU A 102 -14.89 7.66 -18.64
C GLU A 102 -13.64 7.09 -19.28
N ARG A 103 -12.98 6.14 -18.60
CA ARG A 103 -11.73 5.49 -19.02
C ARG A 103 -11.86 3.96 -18.95
N PRO A 104 -12.72 3.33 -19.78
CA PRO A 104 -12.90 1.89 -19.75
C PRO A 104 -11.61 1.15 -20.12
N PHE A 105 -11.54 -0.11 -19.71
CA PHE A 105 -10.42 -0.97 -20.09
C PHE A 105 -10.22 -0.98 -21.60
N ARG A 106 -8.98 -0.83 -22.03
CA ARG A 106 -8.56 -0.95 -23.43
C ARG A 106 -7.14 -1.48 -23.52
N ILE A 107 -6.83 -2.14 -24.62
CA ILE A 107 -5.48 -2.59 -24.96
C ILE A 107 -5.04 -1.86 -26.24
N GLU A 108 -3.86 -1.25 -26.18
CA GLU A 108 -3.21 -0.57 -27.32
C GLU A 108 -1.77 -1.09 -27.46
N GLY A 109 -1.53 -1.90 -28.48
CA GLY A 109 -0.26 -2.64 -28.63
C GLY A 109 -0.03 -3.59 -27.46
N ASP A 110 1.08 -3.44 -26.77
CA ASP A 110 1.47 -4.26 -25.63
C ASP A 110 1.02 -3.66 -24.27
N ARG A 111 0.23 -2.59 -24.27
CA ARG A 111 -0.24 -1.93 -23.06
C ARG A 111 -1.74 -2.03 -22.88
N ALA A 112 -2.14 -2.34 -21.65
CA ALA A 112 -3.52 -2.19 -21.19
C ALA A 112 -3.64 -0.92 -20.34
N PHE A 113 -4.80 -0.25 -20.41
CA PHE A 113 -5.10 0.99 -19.72
C PHE A 113 -6.46 0.89 -19.01
N GLY A 114 -6.64 1.67 -17.96
CA GLY A 114 -7.88 1.82 -17.22
C GLY A 114 -7.62 1.94 -15.72
N PRO A 115 -8.61 2.35 -14.90
CA PRO A 115 -8.42 2.64 -13.47
C PRO A 115 -8.07 1.39 -12.67
N GLY A 116 -6.91 1.42 -12.01
CA GLY A 116 -6.39 0.31 -11.22
C GLY A 116 -5.94 -0.87 -12.07
N VAL A 117 -5.63 -0.66 -13.36
CA VAL A 117 -5.19 -1.76 -14.25
C VAL A 117 -3.89 -2.36 -13.77
N THR A 118 -3.00 -1.57 -13.20
CA THR A 118 -1.72 -1.99 -12.64
C THR A 118 -1.72 -1.92 -11.11
N ASP A 119 -2.38 -0.95 -10.53
CA ASP A 119 -2.46 -0.72 -9.08
C ASP A 119 -3.89 -0.98 -8.55
N MET A 120 -4.20 -2.24 -8.01
CA MET A 120 -3.34 -3.41 -8.24
C MET A 120 -4.18 -4.62 -8.74
N LYS A 121 -5.23 -4.35 -9.58
CA LYS A 121 -6.13 -5.42 -10.08
C LYS A 121 -5.38 -6.53 -10.81
N ALA A 122 -4.35 -6.17 -11.62
CA ALA A 122 -3.51 -7.16 -12.28
C ALA A 122 -2.67 -7.97 -11.28
N GLY A 123 -2.22 -7.37 -10.19
CA GLY A 123 -1.50 -8.07 -9.13
C GLY A 123 -2.38 -9.08 -8.40
N LEU A 124 -3.63 -8.70 -8.04
CA LEU A 124 -4.61 -9.63 -7.48
C LEU A 124 -4.82 -10.84 -8.37
N LEU A 125 -5.05 -10.62 -9.68
CA LEU A 125 -5.23 -11.70 -10.64
C LEU A 125 -3.97 -12.54 -10.80
N ALA A 126 -2.77 -11.92 -10.81
CA ALA A 126 -1.51 -12.67 -10.85
C ALA A 126 -1.38 -13.64 -9.67
N GLY A 127 -1.76 -13.20 -8.45
CA GLY A 127 -1.83 -14.06 -7.28
C GLY A 127 -2.77 -15.25 -7.43
N LEU A 128 -4.01 -15.00 -7.87
CA LEU A 128 -5.02 -16.06 -8.08
C LEU A 128 -4.59 -17.04 -9.18
N HIS A 129 -4.09 -16.54 -10.30
CA HIS A 129 -3.63 -17.39 -11.41
C HIS A 129 -2.35 -18.15 -11.08
N ALA A 130 -1.44 -17.60 -10.27
CA ALA A 130 -0.26 -18.31 -9.79
C ALA A 130 -0.64 -19.51 -8.92
N VAL A 131 -1.60 -19.34 -8.00
CA VAL A 131 -2.15 -20.44 -7.20
C VAL A 131 -2.81 -21.48 -8.09
N GLY A 132 -3.59 -21.05 -9.08
CA GLY A 132 -4.21 -21.95 -10.05
C GLY A 132 -3.19 -22.78 -10.84
N ALA A 133 -2.11 -22.15 -11.29
CA ALA A 133 -1.04 -22.85 -12.03
C ALA A 133 -0.30 -23.87 -11.13
N LEU A 134 -0.10 -23.55 -9.86
CA LEU A 134 0.45 -24.51 -8.88
C LEU A 134 -0.45 -25.71 -8.71
N HIS A 135 -1.76 -25.52 -8.60
CA HIS A 135 -2.72 -26.60 -8.46
C HIS A 135 -2.75 -27.51 -9.71
N GLU A 136 -2.68 -26.95 -10.91
CA GLU A 136 -2.58 -27.72 -12.15
C GLU A 136 -1.25 -28.49 -12.27
N ALA A 137 -0.19 -27.99 -11.65
CA ALA A 137 1.10 -28.66 -11.52
C ALA A 137 1.18 -29.62 -10.32
N ASP A 138 0.04 -29.96 -9.73
CA ASP A 138 -0.10 -30.85 -8.57
C ASP A 138 0.72 -30.42 -7.34
N SER A 139 0.87 -29.11 -7.16
CA SER A 139 1.52 -28.49 -6.01
C SER A 139 0.47 -27.84 -5.10
N ARG A 140 0.54 -28.11 -3.81
CA ARG A 140 -0.43 -27.64 -2.80
C ARG A 140 0.32 -26.96 -1.65
N PRO A 141 0.85 -25.76 -1.86
CA PRO A 141 1.47 -24.97 -0.78
C PRO A 141 0.41 -24.50 0.23
N SER A 142 0.82 -24.29 1.47
CA SER A 142 -0.02 -23.65 2.49
C SER A 142 -0.07 -22.14 2.26
N ILE A 143 -1.23 -21.62 1.86
CA ILE A 143 -1.41 -20.20 1.49
C ILE A 143 -2.58 -19.61 2.27
N THR A 144 -2.37 -18.40 2.82
CA THR A 144 -3.45 -17.47 3.16
C THR A 144 -3.41 -16.32 2.17
N PHE A 145 -4.53 -16.02 1.53
CA PHE A 145 -4.69 -14.89 0.62
C PHE A 145 -5.57 -13.85 1.29
N VAL A 146 -5.07 -12.62 1.44
CA VAL A 146 -5.81 -11.47 1.94
C VAL A 146 -6.03 -10.50 0.78
N ALA A 147 -7.31 -10.19 0.50
CA ALA A 147 -7.68 -9.10 -0.38
C ALA A 147 -8.38 -8.04 0.46
N ASN A 148 -7.76 -6.89 0.58
CA ASN A 148 -8.22 -5.79 1.43
C ASN A 148 -8.87 -4.65 0.63
N PRO A 149 -9.77 -3.87 1.27
CA PRO A 149 -10.62 -2.90 0.59
C PRO A 149 -10.13 -1.45 0.71
N ASP A 150 -9.00 -1.18 1.37
CA ASP A 150 -8.69 0.14 1.93
C ASP A 150 -7.20 0.49 1.97
N GLU A 151 -6.39 -0.12 1.08
CA GLU A 151 -4.94 0.14 1.02
C GLU A 151 -4.65 1.58 0.64
N GLU A 152 -5.35 2.12 -0.33
CA GLU A 152 -5.18 3.45 -0.91
C GLU A 152 -5.42 4.61 0.08
N ILE A 153 -5.99 4.29 1.23
CA ILE A 153 -6.19 5.22 2.36
C ILE A 153 -5.41 4.80 3.61
N GLY A 154 -4.41 3.91 3.44
CA GLY A 154 -3.51 3.47 4.50
C GLY A 154 -4.03 2.32 5.35
N SER A 155 -4.90 1.48 4.81
CA SER A 155 -5.39 0.23 5.42
C SER A 155 -6.01 0.39 6.83
N PRO A 156 -6.83 1.43 7.10
CA PRO A 156 -7.33 1.68 8.46
C PRO A 156 -8.17 0.54 9.02
N PHE A 157 -8.85 -0.22 8.16
CA PHE A 157 -9.66 -1.38 8.57
C PHE A 157 -8.87 -2.69 8.46
N SER A 158 -8.14 -2.91 7.36
CA SER A 158 -7.49 -4.18 7.08
C SER A 158 -6.20 -4.42 7.85
N THR A 159 -5.49 -3.38 8.30
CA THR A 159 -4.23 -3.50 9.07
C THR A 159 -4.39 -4.44 10.28
N ALA A 160 -5.54 -4.43 10.97
CA ALA A 160 -5.76 -5.31 12.12
C ALA A 160 -5.72 -6.79 11.74
N PHE A 161 -6.33 -7.17 10.61
CA PHE A 161 -6.31 -8.53 10.08
C PHE A 161 -4.92 -8.93 9.61
N ILE A 162 -4.21 -8.04 8.91
CA ILE A 162 -2.84 -8.29 8.45
C ILE A 162 -1.91 -8.54 9.64
N ARG A 163 -1.99 -7.71 10.69
CA ARG A 163 -1.19 -7.88 11.91
C ARG A 163 -1.50 -9.16 12.68
N GLU A 164 -2.74 -9.60 12.67
CA GLU A 164 -3.15 -10.86 13.30
C GLU A 164 -2.64 -12.09 12.52
N LEU A 165 -2.73 -12.03 11.18
CA LEU A 165 -2.39 -13.14 10.30
C LEU A 165 -0.89 -13.28 10.08
N ALA A 166 -0.19 -12.18 9.85
CA ALA A 166 1.20 -12.19 9.40
C ALA A 166 2.13 -13.04 10.30
N PRO A 167 2.08 -12.96 11.65
CA PRO A 167 2.94 -13.78 12.51
C PRO A 167 2.68 -15.30 12.43
N GLN A 168 1.61 -15.71 11.76
CA GLN A 168 1.28 -17.13 11.56
C GLN A 168 1.94 -17.70 10.29
N HIS A 169 2.70 -16.88 9.54
CA HIS A 169 3.29 -17.22 8.24
C HIS A 169 4.81 -17.09 8.27
N ASP A 170 5.45 -17.79 7.36
CA ASP A 170 6.90 -17.89 7.27
C ASP A 170 7.49 -16.92 6.21
N ALA A 171 6.64 -16.49 5.27
CA ALA A 171 6.95 -15.47 4.25
C ALA A 171 5.70 -14.69 3.85
N VAL A 172 5.89 -13.43 3.47
CA VAL A 172 4.83 -12.54 2.97
C VAL A 172 5.20 -12.03 1.57
N LEU A 173 4.28 -12.19 0.65
CA LEU A 173 4.40 -11.77 -0.74
C LEU A 173 3.27 -10.78 -1.04
N VAL A 174 3.63 -9.51 -1.28
CA VAL A 174 2.66 -8.46 -1.58
C VAL A 174 2.59 -8.25 -3.08
N LEU A 175 1.37 -8.15 -3.58
CA LEU A 175 1.06 -8.29 -5.00
C LEU A 175 0.98 -6.94 -5.75
N GLU A 176 1.58 -5.88 -5.17
CA GLU A 176 1.71 -4.58 -5.84
C GLU A 176 2.35 -4.71 -7.21
N CYS A 177 2.14 -3.72 -8.08
CA CYS A 177 2.77 -3.69 -9.38
C CYS A 177 4.30 -3.70 -9.27
N ALA A 178 4.96 -4.36 -10.23
CA ALA A 178 6.39 -4.19 -10.42
C ALA A 178 6.70 -2.76 -10.85
N ARG A 179 7.90 -2.28 -10.54
CA ARG A 179 8.33 -0.97 -11.04
C ARG A 179 8.37 -0.96 -12.58
N ALA A 180 8.27 0.21 -13.20
CA ALA A 180 8.24 0.37 -14.66
C ALA A 180 9.43 -0.26 -15.40
N ASN A 181 10.56 -0.47 -14.70
CA ASN A 181 11.73 -1.20 -15.21
C ASN A 181 11.69 -2.72 -14.93
N GLY A 182 10.63 -3.22 -14.32
CA GLY A 182 10.45 -4.63 -13.98
C GLY A 182 10.97 -5.05 -12.60
N ASP A 183 11.57 -4.16 -11.82
CA ASP A 183 12.10 -4.49 -10.50
C ASP A 183 10.99 -4.81 -9.50
N ILE A 184 11.27 -5.77 -8.58
CA ILE A 184 10.48 -5.99 -7.39
C ILE A 184 10.84 -4.97 -6.31
N VAL A 185 10.07 -4.90 -5.23
CA VAL A 185 10.32 -3.97 -4.13
C VAL A 185 10.72 -4.75 -2.88
N SER A 186 11.90 -4.42 -2.33
CA SER A 186 12.44 -5.01 -1.11
C SER A 186 12.59 -4.03 0.05
N ALA A 187 12.39 -2.72 -0.22
CA ALA A 187 12.41 -1.68 0.80
C ALA A 187 11.43 -0.56 0.45
N ARG A 188 10.73 -0.05 1.46
CA ARG A 188 9.82 1.09 1.35
C ARG A 188 10.07 2.07 2.48
N LYS A 189 9.98 3.38 2.21
CA LYS A 189 10.01 4.35 3.31
C LYS A 189 8.82 4.14 4.23
N GLY A 190 9.06 4.34 5.53
CA GLY A 190 7.98 4.59 6.48
C GLY A 190 7.39 5.97 6.25
N ILE A 191 6.09 6.10 6.49
CA ILE A 191 5.32 7.33 6.34
C ILE A 191 4.57 7.58 7.64
N ALA A 192 4.59 8.83 8.12
CA ALA A 192 3.67 9.27 9.17
C ALA A 192 3.10 10.63 8.79
N ASP A 193 1.77 10.68 8.73
CA ASP A 193 1.01 11.89 8.46
C ASP A 193 0.45 12.43 9.76
N TYR A 194 0.69 13.72 9.99
CA TYR A 194 0.26 14.44 11.18
C TYR A 194 -0.63 15.62 10.82
N HIS A 195 -1.65 15.82 11.64
CA HIS A 195 -2.44 17.04 11.68
C HIS A 195 -2.19 17.75 13.02
N LEU A 196 -1.78 19.00 12.97
CA LEU A 196 -1.58 19.86 14.14
C LEU A 196 -2.69 20.91 14.17
N SER A 197 -3.46 20.93 15.26
CA SER A 197 -4.42 22.00 15.59
C SER A 197 -3.78 22.98 16.55
N ILE A 198 -3.75 24.25 16.19
CA ILE A 198 -3.10 25.31 16.96
C ILE A 198 -4.16 26.29 17.39
N THR A 199 -4.31 26.46 18.71
CA THR A 199 -5.30 27.35 19.32
C THR A 199 -4.60 28.45 20.12
N GLY A 200 -4.87 29.68 19.74
CA GLY A 200 -4.41 30.89 20.40
C GLY A 200 -5.59 31.68 20.97
N ARG A 201 -5.54 33.03 20.79
CA ARG A 201 -6.60 33.94 21.24
C ARG A 201 -6.73 35.11 20.30
N ALA A 202 -7.96 35.39 19.85
CA ALA A 202 -8.26 36.53 19.00
C ALA A 202 -8.12 37.86 19.79
N ALA A 203 -7.69 38.91 19.08
CA ALA A 203 -7.71 40.31 19.55
C ALA A 203 -7.72 41.24 18.33
N HIS A 204 -8.09 42.49 18.54
CA HIS A 204 -7.99 43.50 17.48
C HIS A 204 -6.52 43.88 17.29
N ALA A 205 -5.99 43.59 16.09
CA ALA A 205 -4.54 43.72 15.82
C ALA A 205 -3.98 45.13 15.95
N GLY A 206 -4.82 46.18 15.83
CA GLY A 206 -4.41 47.59 15.93
C GLY A 206 -4.81 48.29 17.23
N VAL A 207 -5.63 47.66 18.09
CA VAL A 207 -6.13 48.31 19.33
C VAL A 207 -5.55 47.65 20.57
N GLU A 208 -5.58 46.32 20.65
CA GLU A 208 -5.14 45.57 21.83
C GLU A 208 -4.39 44.26 21.40
N PRO A 209 -3.35 44.38 20.54
CA PRO A 209 -2.59 43.25 20.05
C PRO A 209 -1.97 42.40 21.17
N GLU A 210 -1.61 43.00 22.30
CA GLU A 210 -1.02 42.32 23.45
C GLU A 210 -1.97 41.36 24.14
N LYS A 211 -3.29 41.50 23.95
CA LYS A 211 -4.30 40.54 24.43
C LYS A 211 -4.40 39.32 23.55
N GLY A 212 -3.95 39.39 22.31
CA GLY A 212 -3.96 38.30 21.35
C GLY A 212 -2.85 37.29 21.60
N ARG A 213 -3.08 36.08 21.07
CA ARG A 213 -2.08 35.02 20.97
C ARG A 213 -2.21 34.41 19.59
N SER A 214 -1.22 34.68 18.73
CA SER A 214 -1.35 34.32 17.31
C SER A 214 -1.02 32.86 17.04
N ALA A 215 -2.04 32.11 16.66
CA ALA A 215 -1.87 30.73 16.18
C ALA A 215 -1.05 30.66 14.87
N ILE A 216 -1.12 31.70 14.01
CA ILE A 216 -0.31 31.73 12.77
C ILE A 216 1.17 31.92 13.10
N VAL A 217 1.53 32.74 14.09
CA VAL A 217 2.94 32.92 14.50
C VAL A 217 3.47 31.58 15.06
N GLU A 218 2.69 30.90 15.87
CA GLU A 218 3.08 29.57 16.36
C GLU A 218 3.23 28.57 15.21
N ALA A 219 2.28 28.52 14.27
CA ALA A 219 2.39 27.66 13.10
C ALA A 219 3.67 27.94 12.30
N ALA A 220 4.06 29.20 12.12
CA ALA A 220 5.29 29.56 11.45
C ALA A 220 6.53 29.05 12.20
N ASN A 221 6.56 29.16 13.54
CA ASN A 221 7.64 28.61 14.37
C ASN A 221 7.70 27.08 14.26
N LEU A 222 6.55 26.41 14.29
CA LEU A 222 6.46 24.93 14.10
C LEU A 222 6.98 24.52 12.72
N VAL A 223 6.58 25.22 11.64
CA VAL A 223 7.08 24.93 10.28
C VAL A 223 8.60 25.03 10.23
N LEU A 224 9.20 26.08 10.80
CA LEU A 224 10.65 26.24 10.81
C LEU A 224 11.34 25.15 11.65
N ALA A 225 10.80 24.83 12.82
CA ALA A 225 11.36 23.81 13.70
C ALA A 225 11.26 22.41 13.07
N LEU A 226 10.12 22.06 12.44
CA LEU A 226 9.92 20.81 11.74
C LEU A 226 10.81 20.71 10.49
N HIS A 227 10.92 21.79 9.72
CA HIS A 227 11.80 21.84 8.55
C HIS A 227 13.28 21.64 8.93
N ALA A 228 13.72 22.11 10.09
CA ALA A 228 15.07 21.92 10.60
C ALA A 228 15.41 20.47 10.97
N LEU A 229 14.44 19.55 10.97
CA LEU A 229 14.68 18.12 11.13
C LEU A 229 15.28 17.50 9.87
N ASN A 230 15.06 18.10 8.69
CA ASN A 230 15.65 17.64 7.44
C ASN A 230 17.20 17.71 7.52
N GLY A 231 17.84 16.59 7.18
CA GLY A 231 19.30 16.46 7.23
C GLY A 231 19.87 16.06 8.60
N ARG A 232 19.05 15.95 9.66
CA ARG A 232 19.52 15.43 10.96
C ARG A 232 19.78 13.92 10.92
N TRP A 233 19.00 13.20 10.16
CA TRP A 233 19.18 11.77 9.90
C TRP A 233 19.24 11.51 8.40
N PRO A 234 20.06 10.55 7.95
CA PRO A 234 20.03 10.12 6.56
C PRO A 234 18.61 9.66 6.17
N THR A 235 18.18 9.98 4.97
CA THR A 235 16.90 9.53 4.37
C THR A 235 15.60 10.04 5.02
N VAL A 236 15.68 10.78 6.14
CA VAL A 236 14.50 11.41 6.74
C VAL A 236 14.11 12.66 5.96
N THR A 237 12.83 12.78 5.66
CA THR A 237 12.21 14.00 5.13
C THR A 237 10.99 14.36 5.96
N VAL A 238 10.91 15.65 6.32
CA VAL A 238 9.75 16.23 7.02
C VAL A 238 9.25 17.41 6.19
N ASN A 239 8.00 17.34 5.80
CA ASN A 239 7.36 18.35 4.96
C ASN A 239 6.08 18.88 5.60
N ALA A 240 6.05 20.17 5.95
CA ALA A 240 4.82 20.87 6.30
C ALA A 240 4.12 21.30 5.00
N GLY A 241 3.26 20.42 4.48
CA GLY A 241 2.67 20.54 3.14
C GLY A 241 1.43 21.44 3.06
N VAL A 242 0.71 21.60 4.18
CA VAL A 242 -0.51 22.42 4.24
C VAL A 242 -0.51 23.27 5.50
N ILE A 243 -0.85 24.56 5.34
CA ILE A 243 -1.11 25.47 6.45
C ILE A 243 -2.38 26.25 6.16
N ARG A 244 -3.29 26.37 7.14
CA ARG A 244 -4.54 27.12 7.04
C ARG A 244 -4.81 27.83 8.36
N GLY A 245 -5.09 29.14 8.33
CA GLY A 245 -5.37 29.86 9.58
C GLY A 245 -5.78 31.31 9.38
N GLY A 246 -6.30 31.87 10.48
CA GLY A 246 -6.78 33.24 10.53
C GLY A 246 -8.10 33.46 9.79
N THR A 247 -8.68 34.65 9.96
CA THR A 247 -9.96 35.05 9.37
C THR A 247 -9.89 36.38 8.62
N ARG A 248 -9.21 37.38 9.20
CA ARG A 248 -9.09 38.74 8.66
C ARG A 248 -7.73 39.36 9.06
N PRO A 249 -7.14 40.22 8.24
CA PRO A 249 -5.80 40.81 8.53
C PRO A 249 -5.77 41.72 9.76
N ASN A 250 -6.89 42.27 10.21
CA ASN A 250 -6.99 43.10 11.39
C ASN A 250 -7.39 42.33 12.68
N VAL A 251 -7.34 41.00 12.66
CA VAL A 251 -7.61 40.14 13.81
C VAL A 251 -6.40 39.23 14.04
N VAL A 252 -5.89 39.18 15.29
CA VAL A 252 -4.89 38.20 15.71
C VAL A 252 -5.50 36.82 15.55
N ALA A 253 -4.83 35.93 14.80
CA ALA A 253 -5.37 34.60 14.46
C ALA A 253 -5.50 33.72 15.70
N GLU A 254 -6.70 33.28 16.00
CA GLU A 254 -7.04 32.34 17.10
C GLU A 254 -6.80 30.89 16.73
N HIS A 255 -6.97 30.53 15.45
CA HIS A 255 -6.84 29.15 14.96
C HIS A 255 -5.91 29.07 13.76
N CYS A 256 -5.11 28.01 13.75
CA CYS A 256 -4.32 27.60 12.59
C CYS A 256 -4.19 26.08 12.59
N GLU A 257 -4.17 25.50 11.40
CA GLU A 257 -3.97 24.07 11.16
C GLU A 257 -2.73 23.86 10.31
N LEU A 258 -2.01 22.78 10.56
CA LEU A 258 -0.82 22.39 9.84
C LEU A 258 -0.90 20.89 9.53
N GLN A 259 -0.58 20.47 8.29
CA GLN A 259 -0.43 19.07 7.92
C GLN A 259 1.02 18.79 7.57
N VAL A 260 1.54 17.68 8.09
CA VAL A 260 2.96 17.33 8.04
C VAL A 260 3.12 15.90 7.60
N ASP A 261 3.91 15.65 6.55
CA ASP A 261 4.36 14.34 6.09
C ASP A 261 5.78 14.09 6.63
N LEU A 262 5.99 12.95 7.26
CA LEU A 262 7.28 12.42 7.70
C LEU A 262 7.58 11.14 6.95
N ARG A 263 8.77 11.04 6.35
CA ARG A 263 9.26 9.80 5.73
C ARG A 263 10.65 9.45 6.19
N ALA A 264 10.92 8.14 6.37
CA ALA A 264 12.25 7.63 6.71
C ALA A 264 12.46 6.23 6.15
N SER A 265 13.72 5.86 5.85
CA SER A 265 14.03 4.53 5.28
C SER A 265 14.38 3.49 6.34
N THR A 266 14.67 3.89 7.59
CA THR A 266 14.99 2.96 8.68
C THR A 266 14.09 3.18 9.87
N ARG A 267 13.81 2.12 10.62
CA ARG A 267 12.96 2.15 11.81
C ARG A 267 13.54 3.07 12.88
N GLU A 268 14.85 3.02 13.09
CA GLU A 268 15.52 3.89 14.06
C GLU A 268 15.35 5.37 13.74
N ALA A 269 15.59 5.76 12.48
CA ALA A 269 15.44 7.14 12.04
C ALA A 269 13.98 7.59 12.04
N PHE A 270 13.05 6.69 11.68
CA PHE A 270 11.62 6.95 11.71
C PHE A 270 11.13 7.24 13.13
N ASP A 271 11.44 6.37 14.08
CA ASP A 271 11.02 6.51 15.48
C ASP A 271 11.66 7.77 16.13
N ALA A 272 12.95 8.03 15.84
CA ALA A 272 13.65 9.22 16.35
C ALA A 272 13.03 10.52 15.79
N ALA A 273 12.73 10.56 14.50
CA ALA A 273 12.11 11.72 13.87
C ALA A 273 10.67 11.93 14.33
N ALA A 274 9.87 10.89 14.47
CA ALA A 274 8.51 10.93 14.99
C ALA A 274 8.47 11.46 16.44
N ALA A 275 9.40 10.99 17.29
CA ALA A 275 9.54 11.48 18.65
C ALA A 275 9.89 12.97 18.69
N GLU A 276 10.74 13.42 17.78
CA GLU A 276 11.14 14.85 17.72
C GLU A 276 10.00 15.72 17.18
N VAL A 277 9.19 15.24 16.20
CA VAL A 277 7.95 15.92 15.77
C VAL A 277 7.00 16.09 16.97
N ALA A 278 6.78 15.03 17.74
CA ALA A 278 5.92 15.08 18.92
C ALA A 278 6.47 16.07 19.99
N ARG A 279 7.79 16.08 20.22
CA ARG A 279 8.42 17.01 21.16
C ARG A 279 8.28 18.47 20.72
N ILE A 280 8.47 18.75 19.43
CA ILE A 280 8.30 20.10 18.88
C ILE A 280 6.85 20.54 19.05
N ALA A 281 5.88 19.69 18.69
CA ALA A 281 4.47 19.99 18.83
C ALA A 281 4.04 20.24 20.30
N ALA A 282 4.64 19.53 21.26
CA ALA A 282 4.33 19.68 22.68
C ALA A 282 4.99 20.91 23.33
N SER A 283 5.81 21.68 22.60
CA SER A 283 6.59 22.80 23.15
C SER A 283 6.32 24.10 22.39
N PRO A 284 5.09 24.67 22.47
CA PRO A 284 4.76 25.90 21.77
C PRO A 284 5.66 27.07 22.26
N THR A 285 6.06 27.92 21.32
CA THR A 285 6.95 29.09 21.55
C THR A 285 6.16 30.33 21.86
N VAL A 286 4.94 30.45 21.35
CA VAL A 286 4.05 31.58 21.68
C VAL A 286 3.35 31.27 23.01
N GLN A 287 3.54 32.18 24.00
CA GLN A 287 2.93 32.01 25.32
C GLN A 287 1.42 31.87 25.24
N ASP A 288 0.85 30.98 26.04
CA ASP A 288 -0.59 30.69 26.14
C ASP A 288 -1.23 30.17 24.80
N VAL A 289 -0.43 29.68 23.87
CA VAL A 289 -0.91 28.93 22.70
C VAL A 289 -0.89 27.46 23.03
N ARG A 290 -1.88 26.72 22.54
CA ARG A 290 -2.00 25.27 22.67
C ARG A 290 -1.85 24.61 21.29
N THR A 291 -1.08 23.56 21.22
CA THR A 291 -0.92 22.72 20.03
C THR A 291 -1.37 21.30 20.35
N GLU A 292 -2.17 20.73 19.48
CA GLU A 292 -2.61 19.33 19.54
C GLU A 292 -2.10 18.61 18.29
N LEU A 293 -1.37 17.51 18.51
CA LEU A 293 -0.83 16.66 17.44
C LEU A 293 -1.69 15.41 17.30
N HIS A 294 -2.21 15.19 16.11
CA HIS A 294 -2.96 13.98 15.76
C HIS A 294 -2.21 13.23 14.66
N ALA A 295 -1.88 11.96 14.90
CA ALA A 295 -1.40 11.07 13.84
C ALA A 295 -2.60 10.62 13.01
N ILE A 296 -2.56 10.85 11.70
CA ILE A 296 -3.60 10.46 10.75
C ILE A 296 -3.31 9.06 10.24
N ALA A 297 -2.08 8.81 9.80
CA ALA A 297 -1.59 7.52 9.36
C ALA A 297 -0.16 7.31 9.86
N SER A 298 0.23 6.05 10.05
CA SER A 298 1.60 5.71 10.41
C SER A 298 1.92 4.29 9.94
N HIS A 299 2.83 4.21 8.97
CA HIS A 299 3.39 2.98 8.44
C HIS A 299 4.89 2.99 8.69
N PRO A 300 5.42 2.12 9.58
CA PRO A 300 6.87 1.99 9.77
C PRO A 300 7.55 1.59 8.46
N PRO A 301 8.87 1.85 8.28
CA PRO A 301 9.56 1.47 7.06
C PRO A 301 9.61 -0.06 6.89
N MET A 302 9.55 -0.50 5.63
CA MET A 302 9.95 -1.83 5.20
C MET A 302 11.45 -1.81 4.93
N GLU A 303 12.24 -2.37 5.83
CA GLU A 303 13.68 -2.50 5.65
C GLU A 303 14.02 -3.85 5.01
N LYS A 304 15.00 -3.86 4.10
CA LYS A 304 15.51 -5.10 3.51
C LYS A 304 16.34 -5.86 4.54
N THR A 305 15.72 -6.81 5.22
CA THR A 305 16.39 -7.73 6.15
C THR A 305 17.14 -8.85 5.40
N ASP A 306 18.03 -9.57 6.09
CA ASP A 306 18.71 -10.74 5.49
C ASP A 306 17.72 -11.80 4.97
N ALA A 307 16.63 -12.01 5.70
CA ALA A 307 15.59 -12.94 5.31
C ALA A 307 14.83 -12.46 4.04
N ALA A 308 14.51 -11.17 3.95
CA ALA A 308 13.94 -10.58 2.75
C ALA A 308 14.92 -10.63 1.56
N ALA A 309 16.23 -10.41 1.81
CA ALA A 309 17.27 -10.55 0.80
C ALA A 309 17.38 -12.00 0.27
N GLY A 310 17.11 -12.99 1.12
CA GLY A 310 17.00 -14.40 0.71
C GLY A 310 15.85 -14.62 -0.29
N LEU A 311 14.67 -14.03 -0.02
CA LEU A 311 13.52 -14.09 -0.95
C LEU A 311 13.82 -13.38 -2.27
N VAL A 312 14.47 -12.22 -2.22
CA VAL A 312 14.93 -11.49 -3.43
C VAL A 312 15.87 -12.36 -4.25
N SER A 313 16.89 -12.96 -3.63
CA SER A 313 17.86 -13.81 -4.32
C SER A 313 17.17 -15.00 -5.00
N LEU A 314 16.20 -15.61 -4.32
CA LEU A 314 15.40 -16.69 -4.89
C LEU A 314 14.55 -16.22 -6.08
N ALA A 315 13.95 -15.04 -6.00
CA ALA A 315 13.16 -14.47 -7.10
C ALA A 315 14.04 -14.17 -8.32
N VAL A 316 15.26 -13.62 -8.10
CA VAL A 316 16.25 -13.34 -9.17
C VAL A 316 16.70 -14.62 -9.86
N GLU A 317 16.99 -15.68 -9.10
CA GLU A 317 17.33 -16.99 -9.64
C GLU A 317 16.22 -17.53 -10.55
N ILE A 318 14.97 -17.51 -10.07
CA ILE A 318 13.81 -17.97 -10.82
C ILE A 318 13.59 -17.13 -12.11
N ALA A 319 13.73 -15.81 -12.00
CA ALA A 319 13.60 -14.93 -13.18
C ALA A 319 14.62 -15.26 -14.25
N GLY A 320 15.87 -15.52 -13.86
CA GLY A 320 16.93 -16.00 -14.77
C GLY A 320 16.58 -17.33 -15.44
N GLU A 321 15.97 -18.26 -14.72
CA GLU A 321 15.51 -19.55 -15.30
C GLU A 321 14.32 -19.36 -16.26
N ILE A 322 13.44 -18.37 -16.01
CA ILE A 322 12.34 -18.01 -16.90
C ILE A 322 12.86 -17.33 -18.16
N GLY A 323 13.97 -16.58 -18.06
CA GLY A 323 14.65 -15.93 -19.16
C GLY A 323 14.48 -14.41 -19.18
N PHE A 324 14.31 -13.76 -18.01
CA PHE A 324 14.37 -12.30 -17.89
C PHE A 324 15.23 -11.86 -16.71
N GLU A 325 15.75 -10.65 -16.78
CA GLU A 325 16.55 -10.02 -15.73
C GLU A 325 15.63 -9.42 -14.67
N LEU A 326 15.97 -9.62 -13.40
CA LEU A 326 15.21 -9.10 -12.27
C LEU A 326 16.16 -8.48 -11.26
N HIS A 327 15.81 -7.28 -10.78
CA HIS A 327 16.46 -6.65 -9.65
C HIS A 327 15.42 -6.28 -8.60
N ASP A 328 15.90 -5.76 -7.48
CA ASP A 328 15.05 -5.18 -6.44
C ASP A 328 15.35 -3.70 -6.25
N ALA A 329 14.33 -2.96 -5.87
CA ALA A 329 14.38 -1.52 -5.67
C ALA A 329 13.88 -1.13 -4.27
N ALA A 330 14.31 0.05 -3.83
CA ALA A 330 13.70 0.78 -2.74
C ALA A 330 12.74 1.85 -3.31
N THR A 331 11.59 2.05 -2.67
CA THR A 331 10.62 3.07 -3.10
C THR A 331 10.21 4.01 -1.96
N GLY A 332 9.70 5.19 -2.32
CA GLY A 332 9.23 6.21 -1.37
C GLY A 332 7.80 6.05 -0.89
N GLY A 333 6.97 5.24 -1.58
CA GLY A 333 5.60 4.94 -1.18
C GLY A 333 5.52 3.80 -0.17
N ALA A 334 4.56 3.84 0.74
CA ALA A 334 4.22 2.71 1.60
C ALA A 334 3.24 1.77 0.91
N SER A 335 3.10 0.56 1.44
CA SER A 335 2.07 -0.41 1.14
C SER A 335 1.83 -1.30 2.37
N ASP A 336 0.97 -2.29 2.25
CA ASP A 336 0.77 -3.29 3.31
C ASP A 336 2.04 -4.09 3.65
N ALA A 337 3.03 -4.12 2.75
CA ALA A 337 4.34 -4.68 3.00
C ALA A 337 5.07 -4.01 4.18
N ASN A 338 4.84 -2.70 4.39
CA ASN A 338 5.37 -1.98 5.54
C ASN A 338 4.89 -2.58 6.86
N THR A 339 3.60 -2.93 6.93
CA THR A 339 3.00 -3.53 8.13
C THR A 339 3.63 -4.88 8.46
N THR A 340 3.80 -5.75 7.47
CA THR A 340 4.34 -7.11 7.69
C THR A 340 5.84 -7.11 7.96
N ALA A 341 6.60 -6.29 7.23
CA ALA A 341 8.04 -6.11 7.46
C ALA A 341 8.32 -5.52 8.85
N ALA A 342 7.52 -4.57 9.32
CA ALA A 342 7.64 -4.00 10.66
C ALA A 342 7.39 -5.00 11.79
N LEU A 343 6.71 -6.12 11.52
CA LEU A 343 6.55 -7.26 12.42
C LEU A 343 7.75 -8.23 12.38
N GLY A 344 8.77 -7.93 11.55
CA GLY A 344 9.98 -8.76 11.43
C GLY A 344 9.85 -9.94 10.47
N LEU A 345 8.81 -9.99 9.64
CA LEU A 345 8.57 -11.09 8.71
C LEU A 345 9.34 -10.89 7.40
N PRO A 346 9.88 -11.96 6.82
CA PRO A 346 10.42 -11.92 5.47
C PRO A 346 9.34 -11.47 4.49
N THR A 347 9.46 -10.24 3.98
CA THR A 347 8.46 -9.63 3.10
C THR A 347 9.14 -9.11 1.84
N ILE A 348 8.56 -9.40 0.68
CA ILE A 348 8.87 -8.74 -0.60
C ILE A 348 7.59 -8.29 -1.27
N ASP A 349 7.70 -7.27 -2.10
CA ASP A 349 6.58 -6.58 -2.72
C ASP A 349 6.87 -6.31 -4.21
N GLY A 350 5.93 -5.72 -4.94
CA GLY A 350 6.09 -5.47 -6.36
C GLY A 350 6.09 -6.76 -7.20
N LEU A 351 5.34 -7.78 -6.76
CA LEU A 351 5.30 -9.10 -7.38
C LEU A 351 4.27 -9.22 -8.52
N GLY A 352 3.44 -8.21 -8.69
CA GLY A 352 2.51 -8.10 -9.81
C GLY A 352 3.19 -7.89 -11.17
N PRO A 353 2.42 -7.82 -12.25
CA PRO A 353 2.91 -7.45 -13.57
C PRO A 353 3.51 -6.04 -13.62
N VAL A 354 4.25 -5.74 -14.69
CA VAL A 354 4.92 -4.44 -14.88
C VAL A 354 3.92 -3.40 -15.34
N GLY A 355 3.97 -2.23 -14.72
CA GLY A 355 3.16 -1.09 -15.09
C GLY A 355 3.76 0.23 -14.65
N GLY A 356 2.98 1.28 -14.72
CA GLY A 356 3.42 2.60 -14.27
C GLY A 356 2.35 3.66 -14.43
N ASP A 357 2.73 4.88 -14.08
CA ASP A 357 1.86 6.05 -14.02
C ASP A 357 0.66 5.83 -13.09
N ASP A 358 0.89 5.04 -12.02
CA ASP A 358 -0.08 4.74 -10.96
C ASP A 358 -0.72 6.04 -10.45
N HIS A 359 -2.00 5.99 -10.03
CA HIS A 359 -2.75 7.16 -9.54
C HIS A 359 -2.97 8.27 -10.58
N SER A 360 -2.71 8.02 -11.85
CA SER A 360 -2.89 9.00 -12.93
C SER A 360 -3.93 8.57 -13.98
N VAL A 361 -4.25 9.48 -14.88
CA VAL A 361 -5.13 9.18 -16.02
C VAL A 361 -4.46 8.30 -17.08
N ASP A 362 -3.13 8.24 -17.05
CA ASP A 362 -2.29 7.53 -17.99
C ASP A 362 -1.80 6.18 -17.45
N GLU A 363 -2.37 5.70 -16.36
CA GLU A 363 -2.05 4.40 -15.75
C GLU A 363 -2.07 3.27 -16.78
N TRP A 364 -0.99 2.50 -16.83
CA TRP A 364 -0.80 1.46 -17.82
C TRP A 364 -0.19 0.18 -17.25
N LEU A 365 -0.48 -0.94 -17.90
CA LEU A 365 0.06 -2.27 -17.63
C LEU A 365 0.73 -2.83 -18.88
N ASP A 366 1.92 -3.39 -18.77
CA ASP A 366 2.56 -4.18 -19.82
C ASP A 366 1.94 -5.58 -19.88
N VAL A 367 1.13 -5.83 -20.91
CA VAL A 367 0.45 -7.11 -21.13
C VAL A 367 1.45 -8.26 -21.31
N THR A 368 2.62 -7.98 -21.88
CA THR A 368 3.64 -9.01 -22.13
C THR A 368 4.32 -9.47 -20.85
N SER A 369 4.27 -8.66 -19.80
CA SER A 369 4.82 -8.98 -18.49
C SER A 369 3.94 -9.93 -17.67
N ILE A 370 2.64 -10.04 -17.98
CA ILE A 370 1.67 -10.81 -17.18
C ILE A 370 2.12 -12.26 -17.01
N ALA A 371 2.37 -12.97 -18.11
CA ALA A 371 2.70 -14.38 -18.04
C ALA A 371 4.06 -14.66 -17.37
N PRO A 372 5.18 -13.98 -17.69
CA PRO A 372 6.45 -14.21 -17.01
C PRO A 372 6.40 -13.85 -15.52
N ARG A 373 5.69 -12.77 -15.14
CA ARG A 373 5.58 -12.34 -13.73
C ARG A 373 4.69 -13.30 -12.93
N THR A 374 3.57 -13.75 -13.47
CA THR A 374 2.71 -14.75 -12.84
C THR A 374 3.44 -16.09 -12.70
N THR A 375 4.28 -16.47 -13.69
CA THR A 375 5.12 -17.67 -13.61
C THR A 375 6.18 -17.54 -12.50
N LEU A 376 6.83 -16.37 -12.39
CA LEU A 376 7.77 -16.06 -11.32
C LEU A 376 7.10 -16.22 -9.96
N LEU A 377 5.92 -15.63 -9.77
CA LEU A 377 5.19 -15.69 -8.51
C LEU A 377 4.81 -17.15 -8.16
N ALA A 378 4.29 -17.92 -9.12
CA ALA A 378 3.96 -19.32 -8.90
C ALA A 378 5.20 -20.16 -8.52
N ALA A 379 6.31 -19.97 -9.22
CA ALA A 379 7.55 -20.68 -8.92
C ALA A 379 8.13 -20.28 -7.55
N LEU A 380 8.06 -18.98 -7.21
CA LEU A 380 8.52 -18.46 -5.93
C LEU A 380 7.73 -19.07 -4.77
N ILE A 381 6.38 -19.06 -4.84
CA ILE A 381 5.51 -19.74 -3.88
C ILE A 381 5.88 -21.22 -3.76
N GLY A 382 6.02 -21.93 -4.89
CA GLY A 382 6.35 -23.34 -4.92
C GLY A 382 7.73 -23.68 -4.35
N ARG A 383 8.71 -22.77 -4.41
CA ARG A 383 10.04 -22.98 -3.82
C ARG A 383 10.08 -22.62 -2.34
N ILE A 384 9.47 -21.52 -1.93
CA ILE A 384 9.34 -21.14 -0.50
C ILE A 384 8.63 -22.25 0.28
N SER A 385 7.57 -22.84 -0.26
CA SER A 385 6.82 -23.88 0.45
C SER A 385 7.63 -25.14 0.77
N ARG A 386 8.80 -25.32 0.16
CA ARG A 386 9.67 -26.52 0.32
C ARG A 386 10.99 -26.23 1.05
N SER A 387 11.28 -24.96 1.32
CA SER A 387 12.43 -24.56 2.15
C SER A 387 12.09 -24.70 3.62
#